data_55fd65fb352d12c64b7494349c8179c6
#
_entry.id   55fd65fb352d12c64b7494349c8179c6
#
_cell.length_a   1.000
_cell.length_b   1.000
_cell.length_c   1.000
_cell.angle_alpha   90.00
_cell.angle_beta   90.00
_cell.angle_gamma   90.00
#
_symmetry.space_group_name_H-M   'P 1'
#
loop_
_entity.id
_entity.type
_entity.pdbx_description
1 polymer ?
#
loop_
_entity_poly.entity_id
_entity_poly.type
_entity_poly.pdbx_seq_one_letter_code
_entity_poly.pdbx_strand_id
1 'polypeptide(L)'
;LKKLIYQRMMNPSYRYRLNGRLTYTEPVSKYSQVSLGYRTSYNYQQSDKKTYRTGEDYDITGLLPDPLLSNAYKSSYTVHSLGPGFNYSKDRNTFAANVYYQRSSLSGEVIRTGSEEIKHAYNNVTYFMVGQFNLNRENTLRMFLRSYTDNPEVTQLQNVYDVSDAQYITRGNPDLRPSYSHNLSMHYVNSNAEKGRTFMLMFRAETTQDYITTSTRYRPTLEIDNTVYRPLQFTEWTNMDGYWDVRARASYGFPVNFIKSNLNLRGGVSYSR
;
A
#
# COMPACT_ATOMS: atom_id res chain seq x y z
N LEU A 1 8.27 32.99 27.50
CA LEU A 1 7.79 33.80 26.37
C LEU A 1 7.42 32.88 25.25
N LYS A 2 6.14 32.83 24.83
CA LYS A 2 5.72 32.11 23.60
C LYS A 2 6.25 32.94 22.41
N LYS A 3 7.18 32.38 21.65
CA LYS A 3 7.63 32.98 20.39
C LYS A 3 6.65 32.55 19.31
N LEU A 4 5.90 33.49 18.74
CA LEU A 4 5.07 33.25 17.57
C LEU A 4 5.98 33.09 16.34
N ILE A 5 5.72 32.08 15.54
CA ILE A 5 6.43 31.79 14.30
C ILE A 5 5.44 31.96 13.16
N TYR A 6 5.72 32.88 12.25
CA TYR A 6 4.93 33.12 11.07
C TYR A 6 5.62 32.48 9.87
N GLN A 7 4.91 31.61 9.15
CA GLN A 7 5.45 30.88 8.00
C GLN A 7 4.40 30.83 6.89
N ARG A 8 4.85 30.96 5.65
CA ARG A 8 4.05 30.70 4.47
C ARG A 8 4.66 29.54 3.70
N MET A 9 3.87 28.48 3.48
CA MET A 9 4.29 27.28 2.77
C MET A 9 3.57 27.18 1.42
N MET A 10 4.32 26.90 0.38
CA MET A 10 3.84 26.58 -0.96
C MET A 10 4.39 25.21 -1.35
N ASN A 11 3.54 24.32 -1.84
CA ASN A 11 3.95 22.95 -2.23
C ASN A 11 3.29 22.54 -3.55
N PRO A 12 3.69 23.16 -4.69
CA PRO A 12 3.26 22.68 -5.98
C PRO A 12 3.77 21.26 -6.21
N SER A 13 2.87 20.36 -6.58
CA SER A 13 3.20 18.96 -6.88
C SER A 13 2.63 18.56 -8.22
N TYR A 14 3.37 17.73 -8.94
CA TYR A 14 2.98 17.19 -10.23
C TYR A 14 3.20 15.68 -10.23
N ARG A 15 2.20 14.92 -10.69
CA ARG A 15 2.27 13.46 -10.77
C ARG A 15 1.59 12.98 -12.02
N TYR A 16 2.21 12.04 -12.75
CA TYR A 16 1.54 11.29 -13.78
C TYR A 16 1.92 9.81 -13.73
N ARG A 17 1.04 8.98 -14.27
CA ARG A 17 1.22 7.53 -14.34
C ARG A 17 0.87 7.04 -15.73
N LEU A 18 1.77 6.24 -16.29
CA LEU A 18 1.57 5.53 -17.54
C LEU A 18 1.55 4.03 -17.25
N ASN A 19 0.57 3.32 -17.81
CA ASN A 19 0.46 1.87 -17.65
C ASN A 19 0.31 1.23 -19.01
N GLY A 20 1.03 0.13 -19.24
CA GLY A 20 0.93 -0.70 -20.43
C GLY A 20 0.70 -2.16 -20.05
N ARG A 21 -0.10 -2.87 -20.82
CA ARG A 21 -0.33 -4.30 -20.68
C ARG A 21 -0.43 -4.94 -22.03
N LEU A 22 0.33 -6.04 -22.21
CA LEU A 22 0.24 -6.94 -23.35
C LEU A 22 -0.03 -8.33 -22.82
N THR A 23 -0.96 -9.05 -23.42
CA THR A 23 -1.28 -10.43 -23.04
C THR A 23 -1.49 -11.24 -24.30
N TYR A 24 -0.72 -12.32 -24.43
CA TYR A 24 -0.95 -13.36 -25.44
C TYR A 24 -1.68 -14.52 -24.74
N THR A 25 -2.70 -15.06 -25.38
CA THR A 25 -3.50 -16.15 -24.81
C THR A 25 -3.70 -17.23 -25.85
N GLU A 26 -3.47 -18.48 -25.46
CA GLU A 26 -3.60 -19.68 -26.31
C GLU A 26 -4.56 -20.69 -25.64
N PRO A 27 -5.63 -21.12 -26.32
CA PRO A 27 -6.50 -22.17 -25.83
C PRO A 27 -5.78 -23.53 -25.90
N VAL A 28 -5.63 -24.19 -24.74
CA VAL A 28 -5.03 -25.53 -24.65
C VAL A 28 -6.08 -26.64 -24.59
N SER A 29 -7.31 -26.28 -24.23
CA SER A 29 -8.46 -27.18 -24.27
C SER A 29 -9.77 -26.40 -24.39
N LYS A 30 -10.89 -27.13 -24.54
CA LYS A 30 -12.24 -26.54 -24.54
C LYS A 30 -12.53 -25.66 -23.29
N TYR A 31 -11.88 -25.95 -22.18
CA TYR A 31 -12.15 -25.32 -20.89
C TYR A 31 -10.96 -24.57 -20.31
N SER A 32 -9.80 -24.65 -20.96
CA SER A 32 -8.54 -24.13 -20.40
C SER A 32 -7.76 -23.30 -21.41
N GLN A 33 -7.17 -22.22 -20.93
CA GLN A 33 -6.29 -21.35 -21.69
C GLN A 33 -5.03 -21.06 -20.87
N VAL A 34 -3.90 -20.96 -21.57
CA VAL A 34 -2.66 -20.43 -21.01
C VAL A 34 -2.42 -19.03 -21.58
N SER A 35 -1.72 -18.23 -20.83
CA SER A 35 -1.37 -16.90 -21.29
C SER A 35 0.05 -16.53 -20.89
N LEU A 36 0.64 -15.59 -21.65
CA LEU A 36 1.86 -14.90 -21.30
C LEU A 36 1.54 -13.42 -21.19
N GLY A 37 1.74 -12.84 -20.04
CA GLY A 37 1.42 -11.44 -19.76
C GLY A 37 2.66 -10.61 -19.51
N TYR A 38 2.75 -9.45 -20.19
CA TYR A 38 3.71 -8.40 -19.86
C TYR A 38 2.96 -7.18 -19.37
N ARG A 39 3.43 -6.59 -18.28
CA ARG A 39 2.89 -5.35 -17.70
C ARG A 39 4.02 -4.39 -17.45
N THR A 40 3.79 -3.12 -17.74
CA THR A 40 4.70 -2.05 -17.39
C THR A 40 3.93 -0.88 -16.78
N SER A 41 4.57 -0.22 -15.83
CA SER A 41 4.03 0.98 -15.19
C SER A 41 5.18 1.96 -15.00
N TYR A 42 4.94 3.21 -15.34
CA TYR A 42 5.85 4.32 -15.08
C TYR A 42 5.09 5.38 -14.29
N ASN A 43 5.60 5.70 -13.11
CA ASN A 43 5.08 6.77 -12.26
C ASN A 43 6.14 7.84 -12.13
N TYR A 44 5.77 9.08 -12.37
CA TYR A 44 6.60 10.26 -12.14
C TYR A 44 5.93 11.15 -11.11
N GLN A 45 6.71 11.66 -10.19
CA GLN A 45 6.25 12.61 -9.18
C GLN A 45 7.32 13.68 -8.97
N GLN A 46 6.89 14.92 -8.91
CA GLN A 46 7.70 16.06 -8.53
C GLN A 46 6.96 16.88 -7.49
N SER A 47 7.70 17.39 -6.51
CA SER A 47 7.19 18.30 -5.49
C SER A 47 8.24 19.37 -5.23
N ASP A 48 7.81 20.63 -5.05
CA ASP A 48 8.67 21.76 -4.73
C ASP A 48 8.08 22.51 -3.52
N LYS A 49 8.32 21.98 -2.33
CA LYS A 49 7.93 22.60 -1.07
C LYS A 49 8.85 23.78 -0.79
N LYS A 50 8.29 25.00 -0.79
CA LYS A 50 8.95 26.24 -0.40
C LYS A 50 8.32 26.77 0.87
N THR A 51 9.10 26.94 1.91
CA THR A 51 8.67 27.52 3.17
C THR A 51 9.42 28.80 3.40
N TYR A 52 8.69 29.87 3.66
CA TYR A 52 9.23 31.22 3.92
C TYR A 52 8.96 31.57 5.38
N ARG A 53 9.95 32.14 6.06
CA ARG A 53 9.72 32.79 7.36
C ARG A 53 9.26 34.21 7.09
N THR A 54 8.05 34.52 7.51
CA THR A 54 7.38 35.79 7.23
C THR A 54 7.18 36.60 8.51
N GLY A 55 6.73 37.86 8.35
CA GLY A 55 6.11 38.62 9.40
C GLY A 55 4.63 38.27 9.59
N GLU A 56 3.92 39.04 10.40
CA GLU A 56 2.47 38.87 10.66
C GLU A 56 1.60 39.05 9.42
N ASP A 57 2.10 39.77 8.42
CA ASP A 57 1.43 40.01 7.14
C ASP A 57 1.48 38.86 6.15
N TYR A 58 2.30 37.83 6.46
CA TYR A 58 2.57 36.70 5.56
C TYR A 58 3.07 37.07 4.16
N ASP A 59 3.62 38.27 4.01
CA ASP A 59 4.24 38.70 2.75
C ASP A 59 5.56 37.95 2.50
N ILE A 60 5.74 37.48 1.27
CA ILE A 60 6.94 36.74 0.83
C ILE A 60 7.76 37.54 -0.19
N THR A 61 7.36 38.80 -0.47
CA THR A 61 8.04 39.63 -1.47
C THR A 61 9.51 39.86 -1.07
N GLY A 62 10.43 39.45 -1.92
CA GLY A 62 11.86 39.58 -1.66
C GLY A 62 12.46 38.58 -0.67
N LEU A 63 11.66 37.67 -0.08
CA LEU A 63 12.15 36.62 0.82
C LEU A 63 12.65 35.43 0.03
N LEU A 64 13.78 34.85 0.48
CA LEU A 64 14.25 33.54 0.01
C LEU A 64 13.59 32.43 0.82
N PRO A 65 13.29 31.28 0.19
CA PRO A 65 12.82 30.11 0.90
C PRO A 65 13.84 29.65 1.94
N ASP A 66 13.36 29.32 3.14
CA ASP A 66 14.21 28.75 4.20
C ASP A 66 14.78 27.38 3.74
N PRO A 67 16.11 27.22 3.67
CA PRO A 67 16.73 25.99 3.19
C PRO A 67 16.40 24.75 4.03
N LEU A 68 16.23 24.93 5.35
CA LEU A 68 15.95 23.82 6.28
C LEU A 68 14.48 23.37 6.22
N LEU A 69 13.57 24.32 5.90
CA LEU A 69 12.14 24.06 5.86
C LEU A 69 11.60 23.80 4.44
N SER A 70 12.44 23.98 3.43
CA SER A 70 12.09 23.83 2.02
C SER A 70 12.72 22.60 1.45
N ASN A 71 11.95 21.83 0.65
CA ASN A 71 12.42 20.62 0.02
C ASN A 71 11.83 20.47 -1.38
N ALA A 72 12.68 20.24 -2.36
CA ALA A 72 12.24 19.96 -3.72
C ALA A 72 12.79 18.60 -4.15
N TYR A 73 11.95 17.75 -4.68
CA TYR A 73 12.35 16.45 -5.17
C TYR A 73 11.62 16.08 -6.46
N LYS A 74 12.24 15.23 -7.23
CA LYS A 74 11.61 14.49 -8.33
C LYS A 74 11.89 13.01 -8.18
N SER A 75 10.95 12.19 -8.56
CA SER A 75 11.11 10.74 -8.57
C SER A 75 10.43 10.09 -9.74
N SER A 76 11.02 9.02 -10.21
CA SER A 76 10.42 8.12 -11.18
C SER A 76 10.45 6.69 -10.65
N TYR A 77 9.36 5.99 -10.83
CA TYR A 77 9.21 4.60 -10.46
C TYR A 77 8.73 3.80 -11.65
N THR A 78 9.57 2.87 -12.09
CA THR A 78 9.29 2.01 -13.24
C THR A 78 9.14 0.57 -12.79
N VAL A 79 8.10 -0.09 -13.25
CA VAL A 79 7.82 -1.51 -12.99
C VAL A 79 7.69 -2.25 -14.30
N HIS A 80 8.38 -3.36 -14.43
CA HIS A 80 8.20 -4.33 -15.50
C HIS A 80 7.86 -5.68 -14.87
N SER A 81 6.81 -6.33 -15.37
CA SER A 81 6.38 -7.64 -14.90
C SER A 81 6.09 -8.53 -16.09
N LEU A 82 6.67 -9.73 -16.09
CA LEU A 82 6.47 -10.75 -17.13
C LEU A 82 6.14 -12.07 -16.45
N GLY A 83 5.16 -12.80 -17.00
CA GLY A 83 4.85 -14.10 -16.42
C GLY A 83 3.68 -14.83 -17.06
N PRO A 84 3.57 -16.13 -16.78
CA PRO A 84 2.51 -16.99 -17.27
C PRO A 84 1.20 -16.77 -16.52
N GLY A 85 0.12 -17.10 -17.20
CA GLY A 85 -1.22 -17.20 -16.65
C GLY A 85 -1.91 -18.47 -17.12
N PHE A 86 -2.85 -18.93 -16.32
CA PHE A 86 -3.73 -20.04 -16.60
C PHE A 86 -5.16 -19.68 -16.27
N ASN A 87 -6.10 -19.98 -17.16
CA ASN A 87 -7.52 -19.78 -16.95
C ASN A 87 -8.25 -21.10 -17.22
N TYR A 88 -9.17 -21.45 -16.33
CA TYR A 88 -10.05 -22.59 -16.46
C TYR A 88 -11.49 -22.15 -16.23
N SER A 89 -12.41 -22.58 -17.11
CA SER A 89 -13.83 -22.30 -16.97
C SER A 89 -14.64 -23.49 -17.52
N LYS A 90 -15.31 -24.18 -16.62
CA LYS A 90 -16.23 -25.25 -16.99
C LYS A 90 -17.48 -25.17 -16.10
N ASP A 91 -18.66 -25.14 -16.75
CA ASP A 91 -19.94 -24.99 -16.11
C ASP A 91 -20.01 -23.72 -15.25
N ARG A 92 -20.14 -23.87 -13.93
CA ARG A 92 -20.12 -22.77 -12.96
C ARG A 92 -18.80 -22.63 -12.22
N ASN A 93 -17.81 -23.48 -12.57
CA ASN A 93 -16.51 -23.47 -11.92
C ASN A 93 -15.53 -22.66 -12.75
N THR A 94 -14.86 -21.71 -12.12
CA THR A 94 -13.85 -20.87 -12.76
C THR A 94 -12.62 -20.82 -11.89
N PHE A 95 -11.45 -20.83 -12.52
CA PHE A 95 -10.17 -20.62 -11.86
C PHE A 95 -9.27 -19.83 -12.79
N ALA A 96 -8.62 -18.81 -12.26
CA ALA A 96 -7.58 -18.05 -12.96
C ALA A 96 -6.37 -17.88 -12.04
N ALA A 97 -5.19 -18.12 -12.57
CA ALA A 97 -3.93 -17.90 -11.88
C ALA A 97 -2.95 -17.18 -12.79
N ASN A 98 -2.25 -16.20 -12.26
CA ASN A 98 -1.17 -15.49 -12.94
C ASN A 98 -0.01 -15.37 -11.97
N VAL A 99 1.20 -15.61 -12.44
CA VAL A 99 2.44 -15.44 -11.68
C VAL A 99 3.36 -14.58 -12.51
N TYR A 100 3.91 -13.52 -11.92
CA TYR A 100 4.76 -12.56 -12.61
C TYR A 100 6.09 -12.40 -11.87
N TYR A 101 7.18 -12.49 -12.60
CA TYR A 101 8.44 -11.92 -12.15
C TYR A 101 8.38 -10.42 -12.39
N GLN A 102 8.58 -9.65 -11.34
CA GLN A 102 8.52 -8.20 -11.32
C GLN A 102 9.88 -7.60 -11.01
N ARG A 103 10.35 -6.74 -11.88
CA ARG A 103 11.48 -5.84 -11.62
C ARG A 103 10.97 -4.42 -11.50
N SER A 104 11.31 -3.78 -10.40
CA SER A 104 10.98 -2.38 -10.16
C SER A 104 12.25 -1.56 -9.93
N SER A 105 12.29 -0.34 -10.44
CA SER A 105 13.38 0.62 -10.25
C SER A 105 12.82 1.96 -9.81
N LEU A 106 13.36 2.47 -8.72
CA LEU A 106 13.12 3.79 -8.19
C LEU A 106 14.35 4.65 -8.50
N SER A 107 14.14 5.83 -9.07
CA SER A 107 15.14 6.90 -9.15
C SER A 107 14.53 8.15 -8.55
N GLY A 108 15.22 8.74 -7.60
CA GLY A 108 14.86 9.98 -6.94
C GLY A 108 16.01 10.95 -6.91
N GLU A 109 15.72 12.24 -6.98
CA GLU A 109 16.71 13.31 -6.86
C GLU A 109 16.17 14.39 -5.95
N VAL A 110 16.93 14.78 -4.95
CA VAL A 110 16.67 15.93 -4.10
C VAL A 110 17.38 17.14 -4.69
N ILE A 111 16.64 18.16 -5.07
CA ILE A 111 17.13 19.26 -5.92
C ILE A 111 17.81 20.37 -5.10
N ARG A 112 17.47 20.50 -3.80
CA ARG A 112 17.83 21.71 -3.03
C ARG A 112 18.99 21.62 -2.06
N THR A 113 19.29 20.46 -1.50
CA THR A 113 20.30 20.26 -0.45
C THR A 113 21.59 19.59 -0.92
N GLY A 114 21.97 19.80 -2.19
CA GLY A 114 22.99 19.02 -2.86
C GLY A 114 22.34 17.75 -3.44
N SER A 115 22.44 17.57 -4.74
CA SER A 115 21.75 16.51 -5.46
C SER A 115 22.16 15.11 -4.94
N GLU A 116 21.43 14.62 -3.94
CA GLU A 116 21.52 13.23 -3.53
C GLU A 116 20.62 12.42 -4.47
N GLU A 117 21.25 11.60 -5.29
CA GLU A 117 20.56 10.71 -6.19
C GLU A 117 20.28 9.36 -5.49
N ILE A 118 19.02 9.02 -5.32
CA ILE A 118 18.57 7.77 -4.76
C ILE A 118 18.22 6.83 -5.91
N LYS A 119 18.89 5.68 -6.00
CA LYS A 119 18.60 4.64 -6.99
C LYS A 119 18.45 3.29 -6.32
N HIS A 120 17.27 2.71 -6.44
CA HIS A 120 17.00 1.36 -5.93
C HIS A 120 16.35 0.50 -7.01
N ALA A 121 16.72 -0.79 -7.04
CA ALA A 121 16.09 -1.77 -7.89
C ALA A 121 15.71 -3.00 -7.05
N TYR A 122 14.48 -3.47 -7.25
CA TYR A 122 13.92 -4.58 -6.49
C TYR A 122 13.37 -5.64 -7.44
N ASN A 123 13.48 -6.90 -7.04
CA ASN A 123 12.94 -8.03 -7.79
C ASN A 123 12.02 -8.82 -6.88
N ASN A 124 10.80 -9.09 -7.36
CA ASN A 124 9.79 -9.83 -6.61
C ASN A 124 9.03 -10.78 -7.54
N VAL A 125 8.43 -11.80 -6.96
CA VAL A 125 7.47 -12.65 -7.66
C VAL A 125 6.08 -12.31 -7.16
N THR A 126 5.26 -11.70 -8.01
CA THR A 126 3.88 -11.37 -7.66
C THR A 126 2.92 -12.38 -8.28
N TYR A 127 1.85 -12.68 -7.58
CA TYR A 127 0.84 -13.62 -8.05
C TYR A 127 -0.58 -13.08 -7.80
N PHE A 128 -1.48 -13.59 -8.62
CA PHE A 128 -2.91 -13.31 -8.53
C PHE A 128 -3.66 -14.57 -8.90
N MET A 129 -4.47 -15.07 -7.99
CA MET A 129 -5.28 -16.26 -8.20
C MET A 129 -6.70 -15.98 -7.75
N VAL A 130 -7.67 -16.38 -8.54
CA VAL A 130 -9.08 -16.32 -8.20
C VAL A 130 -9.76 -17.61 -8.61
N GLY A 131 -10.61 -18.12 -7.76
CA GLY A 131 -11.38 -19.33 -8.04
C GLY A 131 -12.81 -19.22 -7.50
N GLN A 132 -13.75 -19.74 -8.26
CA GLN A 132 -15.09 -20.02 -7.82
C GLN A 132 -15.41 -21.48 -8.10
N PHE A 133 -15.74 -22.21 -7.05
CA PHE A 133 -16.03 -23.63 -7.08
C PHE A 133 -17.43 -23.88 -6.53
N ASN A 134 -18.32 -24.36 -7.39
CA ASN A 134 -19.64 -24.79 -6.99
C ASN A 134 -19.56 -26.27 -6.67
N LEU A 135 -19.37 -26.59 -5.38
CA LEU A 135 -19.15 -27.96 -4.88
C LEU A 135 -20.40 -28.82 -5.10
N ASN A 136 -21.57 -28.19 -5.00
CA ASN A 136 -22.86 -28.74 -5.37
C ASN A 136 -23.88 -27.60 -5.58
N ARG A 137 -25.19 -27.92 -5.66
CA ARG A 137 -26.26 -26.92 -5.90
C ARG A 137 -26.40 -25.88 -4.77
N GLU A 138 -26.01 -26.23 -3.55
CA GLU A 138 -26.17 -25.40 -2.35
C GLU A 138 -24.86 -24.75 -1.90
N ASN A 139 -23.70 -25.30 -2.28
CA ASN A 139 -22.40 -24.96 -1.74
C ASN A 139 -21.49 -24.30 -2.77
N THR A 140 -21.08 -23.08 -2.51
CA THR A 140 -20.14 -22.32 -3.33
C THR A 140 -18.96 -21.86 -2.49
N LEU A 141 -17.74 -22.10 -2.97
CA LEU A 141 -16.49 -21.60 -2.42
C LEU A 141 -15.88 -20.62 -3.42
N ARG A 142 -15.60 -19.39 -2.97
CA ARG A 142 -14.80 -18.43 -3.70
C ARG A 142 -13.49 -18.20 -2.97
N MET A 143 -12.40 -18.19 -3.73
CA MET A 143 -11.05 -17.98 -3.22
C MET A 143 -10.39 -16.85 -4.01
N PHE A 144 -9.65 -16.02 -3.33
CA PHE A 144 -8.86 -14.96 -3.89
C PHE A 144 -7.51 -14.91 -3.17
N LEU A 145 -6.44 -15.06 -3.91
CA LEU A 145 -5.08 -14.99 -3.41
C LEU A 145 -4.29 -14.02 -4.27
N ARG A 146 -3.63 -13.07 -3.64
CA ARG A 146 -2.75 -12.13 -4.35
C ARG A 146 -1.55 -11.75 -3.53
N SER A 147 -0.48 -11.40 -4.21
CA SER A 147 0.61 -10.62 -3.64
C SER A 147 0.79 -9.30 -4.39
N TYR A 148 1.32 -8.33 -3.68
CA TYR A 148 1.64 -7.01 -4.23
C TYR A 148 2.77 -6.36 -3.44
N THR A 149 3.42 -5.39 -4.08
CA THR A 149 4.48 -4.60 -3.45
C THR A 149 4.02 -3.15 -3.33
N ASP A 150 4.23 -2.55 -2.15
CA ASP A 150 4.10 -1.11 -1.93
C ASP A 150 5.48 -0.51 -1.77
N ASN A 151 5.76 0.49 -2.58
CA ASN A 151 7.08 1.09 -2.63
C ASN A 151 7.15 2.29 -1.70
N PRO A 152 8.32 2.55 -1.09
CA PRO A 152 8.49 3.75 -0.31
C PRO A 152 8.29 5.00 -1.20
N GLU A 153 7.67 6.01 -0.63
CA GLU A 153 7.58 7.33 -1.24
C GLU A 153 8.95 8.04 -1.14
N VAL A 154 9.22 8.96 -2.08
CA VAL A 154 10.50 9.70 -2.07
C VAL A 154 10.70 10.49 -0.79
N THR A 155 9.63 11.05 -0.22
CA THR A 155 9.68 11.75 1.06
C THR A 155 10.08 10.83 2.22
N GLN A 156 9.74 9.54 2.16
CA GLN A 156 10.13 8.55 3.15
C GLN A 156 11.60 8.12 3.01
N LEU A 157 12.17 8.23 1.80
CA LEU A 157 13.56 7.88 1.51
C LEU A 157 14.55 9.03 1.74
N GLN A 158 14.07 10.25 1.90
CA GLN A 158 14.93 11.41 2.10
C GLN A 158 15.56 11.41 3.48
N ASN A 159 16.88 11.35 3.54
CA ASN A 159 17.66 11.47 4.77
C ASN A 159 17.73 12.91 5.28
N VAL A 160 16.59 13.61 5.31
CA VAL A 160 16.50 15.01 5.71
C VAL A 160 15.56 15.14 6.91
N TYR A 161 15.97 15.91 7.91
CA TYR A 161 15.11 16.25 9.03
C TYR A 161 14.06 17.29 8.61
N ASP A 162 12.81 16.99 8.84
CA ASP A 162 11.75 17.98 8.79
C ASP A 162 11.60 18.61 10.19
N VAL A 163 12.14 19.82 10.34
CA VAL A 163 12.10 20.61 11.58
C VAL A 163 11.08 21.74 11.49
N SER A 164 10.14 21.67 10.55
CA SER A 164 9.07 22.67 10.39
C SER A 164 8.20 22.82 11.64
N ASP A 165 8.08 21.74 12.43
CA ASP A 165 7.58 21.78 13.79
C ASP A 165 8.67 21.27 14.74
N ALA A 166 9.22 22.18 15.55
CA ALA A 166 10.28 21.84 16.51
C ALA A 166 9.85 20.85 17.62
N GLN A 167 8.55 20.62 17.78
CA GLN A 167 8.01 19.62 18.74
C GLN A 167 7.83 18.24 18.11
N TYR A 168 7.65 18.17 16.80
CA TYR A 168 7.38 16.93 16.06
C TYR A 168 8.33 16.84 14.85
N ILE A 169 9.54 16.35 15.11
CA ILE A 169 10.57 16.23 14.07
C ILE A 169 10.43 14.88 13.39
N THR A 170 10.51 14.86 12.07
CA THR A 170 10.51 13.64 11.27
C THR A 170 11.76 13.52 10.41
N ARG A 171 12.13 12.29 10.06
CA ARG A 171 13.25 11.99 9.16
C ARG A 171 12.89 10.83 8.25
N GLY A 172 13.26 10.92 6.99
CA GLY A 172 13.20 9.79 6.07
C GLY A 172 14.35 8.81 6.28
N ASN A 173 14.25 7.65 5.62
CA ASN A 173 15.24 6.58 5.68
C ASN A 173 15.55 6.09 4.26
N PRO A 174 16.74 6.34 3.72
CA PRO A 174 17.12 5.94 2.36
C PRO A 174 17.21 4.42 2.18
N ASP A 175 17.34 3.65 3.27
CA ASP A 175 17.50 2.20 3.24
C ASP A 175 16.16 1.45 3.24
N LEU A 176 15.03 2.16 3.13
CA LEU A 176 13.71 1.54 3.06
C LEU A 176 13.59 0.62 1.85
N ARG A 177 13.03 -0.55 2.12
CA ARG A 177 12.65 -1.54 1.12
C ARG A 177 11.15 -1.51 0.87
N PRO A 178 10.68 -1.89 -0.34
CA PRO A 178 9.26 -2.05 -0.59
C PRO A 178 8.63 -3.07 0.34
N SER A 179 7.47 -2.77 0.87
CA SER A 179 6.63 -3.76 1.55
C SER A 179 6.17 -4.81 0.55
N TYR A 180 6.19 -6.08 0.95
CA TYR A 180 5.69 -7.18 0.14
C TYR A 180 4.56 -7.91 0.88
N SER A 181 3.34 -7.74 0.39
CA SER A 181 2.13 -8.22 1.02
C SER A 181 1.54 -9.43 0.30
N HIS A 182 1.01 -10.36 1.08
CA HIS A 182 0.28 -11.55 0.65
C HIS A 182 -1.12 -11.52 1.26
N ASN A 183 -2.14 -11.61 0.43
CA ASN A 183 -3.54 -11.54 0.88
C ASN A 183 -4.30 -12.76 0.38
N LEU A 184 -4.90 -13.51 1.30
CA LEU A 184 -5.82 -14.61 1.06
C LEU A 184 -7.21 -14.19 1.52
N SER A 185 -8.21 -14.32 0.67
CA SER A 185 -9.62 -14.19 1.01
C SER A 185 -10.40 -15.42 0.57
N MET A 186 -11.17 -15.99 1.45
CA MET A 186 -12.05 -17.13 1.19
C MET A 186 -13.47 -16.76 1.58
N HIS A 187 -14.41 -17.15 0.75
CA HIS A 187 -15.83 -16.91 0.96
C HIS A 187 -16.61 -18.18 0.63
N TYR A 188 -17.09 -18.84 1.66
CA TYR A 188 -17.92 -20.03 1.53
C TYR A 188 -19.37 -19.67 1.80
N VAL A 189 -20.26 -20.14 0.93
CA VAL A 189 -21.72 -19.98 1.06
C VAL A 189 -22.37 -21.35 0.91
N ASN A 190 -23.16 -21.70 1.92
CA ASN A 190 -24.15 -22.79 1.82
C ASN A 190 -25.54 -22.12 1.82
N SER A 191 -26.33 -22.37 0.78
CA SER A 191 -27.69 -21.82 0.64
C SER A 191 -28.66 -22.92 0.29
N ASN A 192 -29.54 -23.27 1.23
CA ASN A 192 -30.62 -24.22 1.02
C ASN A 192 -31.93 -23.44 0.87
N ALA A 193 -32.37 -23.28 -0.39
CA ALA A 193 -33.58 -22.53 -0.73
C ALA A 193 -34.87 -23.20 -0.21
N GLU A 194 -34.92 -24.53 -0.20
CA GLU A 194 -36.10 -25.27 0.27
C GLU A 194 -36.38 -25.06 1.77
N LYS A 195 -35.29 -24.99 2.55
CA LYS A 195 -35.35 -24.75 4.01
C LYS A 195 -35.24 -23.28 4.38
N GLY A 196 -35.06 -22.38 3.40
CA GLY A 196 -34.85 -20.95 3.64
C GLY A 196 -33.59 -20.63 4.49
N ARG A 197 -32.58 -21.48 4.47
CA ARG A 197 -31.38 -21.35 5.32
C ARG A 197 -30.16 -20.94 4.51
N THR A 198 -29.39 -20.03 5.08
CA THR A 198 -28.12 -19.58 4.48
C THR A 198 -27.03 -19.51 5.53
N PHE A 199 -25.92 -20.21 5.28
CA PHE A 199 -24.69 -20.10 6.06
C PHE A 199 -23.62 -19.45 5.19
N MET A 200 -22.93 -18.46 5.73
CA MET A 200 -21.78 -17.81 5.08
C MET A 200 -20.60 -17.79 6.04
N LEU A 201 -19.42 -18.16 5.51
CA LEU A 201 -18.13 -18.04 6.19
C LEU A 201 -17.21 -17.20 5.32
N MET A 202 -16.70 -16.13 5.89
CA MET A 202 -15.66 -15.29 5.31
C MET A 202 -14.39 -15.44 6.11
N PHE A 203 -13.29 -15.69 5.44
CA PHE A 203 -11.95 -15.74 6.00
C PHE A 203 -11.04 -14.82 5.21
N ARG A 204 -10.26 -14.00 5.89
CA ARG A 204 -9.20 -13.16 5.31
C ARG A 204 -7.94 -13.28 6.15
N ALA A 205 -6.83 -13.47 5.47
CA ALA A 205 -5.50 -13.42 6.07
C ALA A 205 -4.60 -12.53 5.22
N GLU A 206 -3.85 -11.67 5.87
CA GLU A 206 -2.86 -10.82 5.24
C GLU A 206 -1.58 -10.87 6.05
N THR A 207 -0.44 -11.00 5.36
CA THR A 207 0.89 -10.86 5.95
C THR A 207 1.74 -9.96 5.07
N THR A 208 2.58 -9.15 5.71
CA THR A 208 3.46 -8.22 5.00
C THR A 208 4.87 -8.36 5.52
N GLN A 209 5.79 -8.58 4.60
CA GLN A 209 7.23 -8.52 4.82
C GLN A 209 7.72 -7.11 4.55
N ASP A 210 8.75 -6.65 5.26
CA ASP A 210 9.30 -5.30 5.12
C ASP A 210 8.23 -4.20 5.22
N TYR A 211 7.24 -4.37 6.13
CA TYR A 211 6.15 -3.39 6.29
C TYR A 211 6.71 -2.00 6.59
N ILE A 212 6.41 -1.03 5.71
CA ILE A 212 6.85 0.36 5.88
C ILE A 212 6.02 1.00 6.99
N THR A 213 6.67 1.38 8.07
CA THR A 213 6.06 1.99 9.25
C THR A 213 6.97 3.04 9.84
N THR A 214 6.62 3.58 10.99
CA THR A 214 7.42 4.58 11.70
C THR A 214 7.86 4.08 13.06
N SER A 215 9.13 4.38 13.38
CA SER A 215 9.67 4.28 14.74
C SER A 215 9.61 5.64 15.41
N THR A 216 9.03 5.71 16.59
CA THR A 216 8.83 6.96 17.32
C THR A 216 9.59 6.96 18.64
N ARG A 217 10.39 8.00 18.87
CA ARG A 217 11.09 8.25 20.15
C ARG A 217 10.50 9.50 20.80
N TYR A 218 10.18 9.41 22.06
CA TYR A 218 9.63 10.51 22.86
C TYR A 218 10.71 11.26 23.60
N ARG A 219 10.67 12.59 23.52
CA ARG A 219 11.60 13.53 24.19
C ARG A 219 13.08 13.22 23.97
N PRO A 220 13.51 12.89 22.75
CA PRO A 220 14.94 12.69 22.49
C PRO A 220 15.68 14.03 22.52
N THR A 221 16.99 13.97 22.66
CA THR A 221 17.89 15.10 22.34
C THR A 221 18.49 14.82 20.96
N LEU A 222 18.28 15.73 20.03
CA LEU A 222 18.79 15.65 18.65
C LEU A 222 19.73 16.80 18.40
N GLU A 223 20.87 16.53 17.79
CA GLU A 223 21.79 17.55 17.27
C GLU A 223 21.66 17.56 15.74
N ILE A 224 21.18 18.67 15.19
CA ILE A 224 20.96 18.87 13.76
C ILE A 224 21.64 20.18 13.39
N ASP A 225 22.63 20.14 12.49
CA ASP A 225 23.38 21.33 12.03
C ASP A 225 23.89 22.21 13.17
N ASN A 226 24.57 21.60 14.17
CA ASN A 226 25.08 22.26 15.38
C ASN A 226 24.00 22.91 16.27
N THR A 227 22.72 22.61 16.04
CA THR A 227 21.61 23.07 16.85
C THR A 227 21.02 21.90 17.65
N VAL A 228 20.87 22.09 18.95
CA VAL A 228 20.26 21.08 19.83
C VAL A 228 18.75 21.25 19.87
N TYR A 229 18.03 20.24 19.38
CA TYR A 229 16.58 20.14 19.45
C TYR A 229 16.17 19.18 20.56
N ARG A 230 15.07 19.50 21.25
CA ARG A 230 14.43 18.63 22.25
C ARG A 230 12.94 18.51 21.93
N PRO A 231 12.60 17.79 20.85
CA PRO A 231 11.21 17.64 20.46
C PRO A 231 10.44 16.79 21.46
N LEU A 232 9.13 16.91 21.48
CA LEU A 232 8.23 15.99 22.17
C LEU A 232 8.26 14.61 21.52
N GLN A 233 8.42 14.58 20.19
CA GLN A 233 8.40 13.37 19.40
C GLN A 233 9.37 13.48 18.21
N PHE A 234 10.17 12.43 18.02
CA PHE A 234 10.95 12.22 16.80
C PHE A 234 10.47 10.93 16.13
N THR A 235 10.16 11.02 14.85
CA THR A 235 9.64 9.91 14.06
C THR A 235 10.54 9.64 12.87
N GLU A 236 10.93 8.39 12.68
CA GLU A 236 11.77 7.92 11.58
C GLU A 236 11.10 6.75 10.87
N TRP A 237 11.18 6.73 9.54
CA TRP A 237 10.65 5.64 8.73
C TRP A 237 11.53 4.40 8.84
N THR A 238 10.92 3.22 8.93
CA THR A 238 11.60 1.93 9.04
C THR A 238 10.79 0.80 8.41
N ASN A 239 11.46 -0.28 8.05
CA ASN A 239 10.79 -1.53 7.71
C ASN A 239 10.63 -2.40 8.98
N MET A 240 9.51 -3.07 9.09
CA MET A 240 9.22 -4.01 10.17
C MET A 240 8.67 -5.31 9.58
N ASP A 241 9.20 -6.44 10.05
CA ASP A 241 8.72 -7.76 9.68
C ASP A 241 7.68 -8.29 10.68
N GLY A 242 6.93 -9.29 10.22
CA GLY A 242 6.01 -10.03 11.09
C GLY A 242 4.64 -9.39 11.25
N TYR A 243 4.24 -8.52 10.34
CA TYR A 243 2.87 -8.03 10.29
C TYR A 243 1.90 -9.12 9.81
N TRP A 244 0.85 -9.33 10.61
CA TRP A 244 -0.25 -10.25 10.32
C TRP A 244 -1.59 -9.60 10.65
N ASP A 245 -2.55 -9.78 9.76
CA ASP A 245 -3.96 -9.47 10.01
C ASP A 245 -4.82 -10.66 9.57
N VAL A 246 -5.52 -11.27 10.51
CA VAL A 246 -6.38 -12.44 10.25
C VAL A 246 -7.78 -12.15 10.77
N ARG A 247 -8.78 -12.36 9.92
CA ARG A 247 -10.18 -12.14 10.24
C ARG A 247 -11.04 -13.29 9.77
N ALA A 248 -11.92 -13.77 10.64
CA ALA A 248 -12.97 -14.73 10.27
C ALA A 248 -14.33 -14.19 10.70
N ARG A 249 -15.32 -14.34 9.85
CA ARG A 249 -16.70 -13.96 10.12
C ARG A 249 -17.64 -15.06 9.62
N ALA A 250 -18.59 -15.45 10.46
CA ALA A 250 -19.64 -16.38 10.11
C ALA A 250 -21.00 -15.71 10.26
N SER A 251 -21.93 -16.06 9.38
CA SER A 251 -23.33 -15.68 9.51
C SER A 251 -24.24 -16.86 9.18
N TYR A 252 -25.33 -16.99 9.93
CA TYR A 252 -26.33 -18.02 9.72
C TYR A 252 -27.72 -17.40 9.76
N GLY A 253 -28.42 -17.51 8.64
CA GLY A 253 -29.79 -17.07 8.47
C GLY A 253 -30.74 -18.25 8.38
N PHE A 254 -31.86 -18.19 9.09
CA PHE A 254 -32.90 -19.23 9.08
C PHE A 254 -34.28 -18.64 9.37
N PRO A 255 -35.34 -19.26 8.85
CA PRO A 255 -36.73 -18.85 9.12
C PRO A 255 -37.16 -19.28 10.53
N VAL A 256 -37.89 -18.38 11.20
CA VAL A 256 -38.57 -18.65 12.47
C VAL A 256 -40.05 -18.60 12.23
N ASN A 257 -40.64 -19.77 11.91
CA ASN A 257 -41.98 -19.89 11.35
C ASN A 257 -43.10 -19.38 12.28
N PHE A 258 -42.93 -19.54 13.61
CA PHE A 258 -43.95 -19.14 14.57
C PHE A 258 -44.16 -17.61 14.64
N ILE A 259 -43.14 -16.82 14.31
CA ILE A 259 -43.21 -15.35 14.22
C ILE A 259 -43.20 -14.86 12.77
N LYS A 260 -43.24 -15.77 11.78
CA LYS A 260 -43.24 -15.47 10.34
C LYS A 260 -42.08 -14.52 9.94
N SER A 261 -40.91 -14.71 10.52
CA SER A 261 -39.73 -13.83 10.34
C SER A 261 -38.48 -14.65 10.05
N ASN A 262 -37.43 -13.98 9.56
CA ASN A 262 -36.12 -14.57 9.38
C ASN A 262 -35.16 -14.03 10.45
N LEU A 263 -34.45 -14.92 11.11
CA LEU A 263 -33.37 -14.58 12.05
C LEU A 263 -32.02 -14.73 11.39
N ASN A 264 -31.16 -13.72 11.60
CA ASN A 264 -29.77 -13.72 11.11
C ASN A 264 -28.83 -13.56 12.31
N LEU A 265 -28.01 -14.57 12.56
CA LEU A 265 -26.95 -14.55 13.57
C LEU A 265 -25.62 -14.25 12.87
N ARG A 266 -24.81 -13.38 13.46
CA ARG A 266 -23.48 -13.03 12.93
C ARG A 266 -22.46 -12.99 14.06
N GLY A 267 -21.30 -13.54 13.80
CA GLY A 267 -20.16 -13.49 14.72
C GLY A 267 -18.86 -13.40 13.94
N GLY A 268 -17.80 -12.91 14.59
CA GLY A 268 -16.50 -12.85 13.96
C GLY A 268 -15.38 -12.63 14.97
N VAL A 269 -14.18 -12.99 14.55
CA VAL A 269 -12.95 -12.81 15.28
C VAL A 269 -11.93 -12.12 14.40
N SER A 270 -11.06 -11.30 14.97
CA SER A 270 -9.93 -10.69 14.28
C SER A 270 -8.71 -10.71 15.18
N TYR A 271 -7.56 -10.93 14.56
CA TYR A 271 -6.25 -10.87 15.19
C TYR A 271 -5.32 -10.08 14.29
N SER A 272 -4.60 -9.13 14.84
CA SER A 272 -3.55 -8.37 14.15
C SER A 272 -2.31 -8.26 15.05
N ARG A 273 -1.15 -8.34 14.45
CA ARG A 273 0.14 -8.21 15.12
C ARG A 273 1.07 -7.32 14.30
#